data_50d48047bd87b3b0f83c39a292fff3b7
#
_entry.id   50d48047bd87b3b0f83c39a292fff3b7
#
_cell.length_a   1.000
_cell.length_b   1.000
_cell.length_c   1.000
_cell.angle_alpha   90.00
_cell.angle_beta   90.00
_cell.angle_gamma   90.00
#
_symmetry.space_group_name_H-M   'P 1'
#
loop_
_entity.id
_entity.type
_entity.pdbx_description
1 polymer ?
#
loop_
_entity_poly.entity_id
_entity_poly.type
_entity_poly.pdbx_seq_one_letter_code
_entity_poly.pdbx_strand_id
1 'polypeptide(L)'
;MSSRGIPEFDTIVADSDFDGLCGAAILKRYNPSAKVIFSHAAMIRSGNMDEVIDSDTVIVDLPFHQNCGWYLDHHQTNKPSASVLTAFEHRGGVIDWQPTPSAARLVYEIINPYSDLSNFLEIMPFVDALDSGGITIEEFRKDGELMQFSRTLSRTDVEYMLEIVELLSGGWTMERILQHPEVKIRLEFQRNNR
;
A
#
# COMPACT_ATOMS: atom_id res chain seq x y z
N MET A 1 16.08 -15.97 -5.25
CA MET A 1 15.42 -15.28 -4.13
C MET A 1 16.09 -15.73 -2.85
N SER A 2 16.53 -14.82 -2.00
CA SER A 2 17.16 -15.12 -0.72
C SER A 2 16.15 -15.86 0.17
N SER A 3 16.59 -16.92 0.87
CA SER A 3 15.78 -17.68 1.83
C SER A 3 15.54 -16.92 3.15
N ARG A 4 15.49 -15.58 3.09
CA ARG A 4 15.22 -14.73 4.24
C ARG A 4 13.72 -14.82 4.57
N GLY A 5 13.39 -15.02 5.84
CA GLY A 5 12.02 -14.89 6.35
C GLY A 5 11.51 -13.45 6.24
N ILE A 6 10.21 -13.26 6.43
CA ILE A 6 9.59 -11.93 6.51
C ILE A 6 10.13 -11.24 7.77
N PRO A 7 10.60 -9.98 7.69
CA PRO A 7 10.98 -9.20 8.88
C PRO A 7 9.81 -9.06 9.85
N GLU A 8 10.12 -8.96 11.14
CA GLU A 8 9.12 -8.61 12.15
C GLU A 8 8.78 -7.12 12.04
N PHE A 9 7.52 -6.79 12.21
CA PHE A 9 7.02 -5.41 12.26
C PHE A 9 5.73 -5.36 13.07
N ASP A 10 5.48 -4.24 13.71
CA ASP A 10 4.22 -3.95 14.40
C ASP A 10 3.50 -2.71 13.84
N THR A 11 4.18 -1.91 13.05
CA THR A 11 3.66 -0.69 12.44
C THR A 11 3.88 -0.71 10.92
N ILE A 12 2.84 -0.38 10.18
CA ILE A 12 2.83 -0.24 8.72
C ILE A 12 2.61 1.24 8.40
N VAL A 13 3.56 1.89 7.76
CA VAL A 13 3.41 3.26 7.24
C VAL A 13 3.30 3.18 5.72
N ALA A 14 2.15 3.58 5.18
CA ALA A 14 1.82 3.45 3.76
C ALA A 14 1.40 4.77 3.13
N ASP A 15 1.58 4.90 1.81
CA ASP A 15 0.99 6.03 1.09
C ASP A 15 -0.55 5.98 1.16
N SER A 16 -1.15 7.15 1.11
CA SER A 16 -2.59 7.36 1.26
C SER A 16 -3.34 7.31 -0.09
N ASP A 17 -2.90 6.44 -0.98
CA ASP A 17 -3.56 6.15 -2.24
C ASP A 17 -3.97 4.66 -2.34
N PHE A 18 -4.41 4.21 -3.51
CA PHE A 18 -4.93 2.84 -3.65
C PHE A 18 -3.80 1.80 -3.65
N ASP A 19 -2.61 2.14 -4.15
CA ASP A 19 -1.45 1.25 -4.14
C ASP A 19 -0.96 1.05 -2.69
N GLY A 20 -0.66 2.14 -1.98
CA GLY A 20 -0.25 2.09 -0.57
C GLY A 20 -1.30 1.41 0.32
N LEU A 21 -2.60 1.66 0.09
CA LEU A 21 -3.68 0.99 0.81
C LEU A 21 -3.68 -0.52 0.60
N CYS A 22 -3.56 -0.99 -0.64
CA CYS A 22 -3.49 -2.42 -0.94
C CYS A 22 -2.25 -3.07 -0.34
N GLY A 23 -1.08 -2.42 -0.45
CA GLY A 23 0.14 -2.87 0.20
C GLY A 23 0.00 -3.02 1.71
N ALA A 24 -0.60 -2.02 2.38
CA ALA A 24 -0.89 -2.06 3.80
C ALA A 24 -1.85 -3.20 4.18
N ALA A 25 -2.91 -3.41 3.39
CA ALA A 25 -3.88 -4.47 3.64
C ALA A 25 -3.27 -5.88 3.50
N ILE A 26 -2.36 -6.09 2.55
CA ILE A 26 -1.63 -7.34 2.39
C ILE A 26 -0.70 -7.58 3.59
N LEU A 27 0.07 -6.57 4.02
CA LEU A 27 0.92 -6.66 5.20
C LEU A 27 0.11 -6.95 6.47
N LYS A 28 -1.04 -6.27 6.63
CA LYS A 28 -1.95 -6.49 7.76
C LYS A 28 -2.62 -7.87 7.72
N ARG A 29 -2.85 -8.44 6.53
CA ARG A 29 -3.30 -9.84 6.39
C ARG A 29 -2.28 -10.82 6.94
N TYR A 30 -0.98 -10.56 6.72
CA TYR A 30 0.12 -11.34 7.26
C TYR A 30 0.29 -11.13 8.77
N ASN A 31 0.30 -9.87 9.24
CA ASN A 31 0.34 -9.53 10.67
C ASN A 31 -0.90 -8.73 11.10
N PRO A 32 -2.01 -9.41 11.50
CA PRO A 32 -3.27 -8.75 11.86
C PRO A 32 -3.16 -7.77 13.04
N SER A 33 -2.15 -7.91 13.90
CA SER A 33 -1.92 -7.03 15.04
C SER A 33 -1.22 -5.73 14.66
N ALA A 34 -0.63 -5.64 13.47
CA ALA A 34 0.11 -4.45 13.05
C ALA A 34 -0.81 -3.22 12.94
N LYS A 35 -0.32 -2.09 13.44
CA LYS A 35 -0.97 -0.78 13.30
C LYS A 35 -0.71 -0.24 11.90
N VAL A 36 -1.74 0.30 11.25
CA VAL A 36 -1.60 0.99 9.96
C VAL A 36 -1.67 2.50 10.16
N ILE A 37 -0.73 3.22 9.55
CA ILE A 37 -0.65 4.67 9.54
C ILE A 37 -0.50 5.11 8.08
N PHE A 38 -1.45 5.90 7.59
CA PHE A 38 -1.33 6.52 6.28
C PHE A 38 -0.54 7.82 6.36
N SER A 39 0.33 8.01 5.37
CA SER A 39 1.17 9.20 5.24
C SER A 39 1.26 9.63 3.77
N HIS A 40 2.19 10.47 3.44
CA HIS A 40 2.53 10.84 2.05
C HIS A 40 3.98 11.32 1.97
N ALA A 41 4.52 11.36 0.76
CA ALA A 41 5.94 11.64 0.52
C ALA A 41 6.46 12.93 1.20
N ALA A 42 5.65 13.99 1.26
CA ALA A 42 6.07 15.24 1.90
C ALA A 42 6.23 15.11 3.42
N MET A 43 5.41 14.32 4.09
CA MET A 43 5.54 14.07 5.53
C MET A 43 6.83 13.32 5.87
N ILE A 44 7.17 12.31 5.06
CA ILE A 44 8.44 11.58 5.23
C ILE A 44 9.62 12.52 5.00
N ARG A 45 9.64 13.27 3.89
CA ARG A 45 10.76 14.13 3.53
C ARG A 45 10.95 15.33 4.46
N SER A 46 9.91 15.79 5.13
CA SER A 46 9.98 16.90 6.08
C SER A 46 10.40 16.51 7.50
N GLY A 47 10.57 15.20 7.78
CA GLY A 47 10.88 14.69 9.11
C GLY A 47 9.67 14.64 10.06
N ASN A 48 8.46 14.94 9.59
CA ASN A 48 7.26 14.91 10.44
C ASN A 48 6.85 13.49 10.88
N MET A 49 7.52 12.47 10.36
CA MET A 49 7.30 11.07 10.74
C MET A 49 8.44 10.49 11.59
N ASP A 50 9.49 11.28 11.90
CA ASP A 50 10.70 10.79 12.59
C ASP A 50 10.42 10.16 13.96
N GLU A 51 9.42 10.67 14.69
CA GLU A 51 9.02 10.15 16.01
C GLU A 51 8.09 8.92 15.92
N VAL A 52 7.53 8.64 14.74
CA VAL A 52 6.60 7.54 14.50
C VAL A 52 7.29 6.32 13.93
N ILE A 53 8.33 6.55 13.10
CA ILE A 53 9.03 5.50 12.36
C ILE A 53 10.23 5.01 13.19
N ASP A 54 10.24 3.73 13.48
CA ASP A 54 11.29 3.04 14.22
C ASP A 54 11.67 1.69 13.57
N SER A 55 12.51 0.90 14.24
CA SER A 55 13.00 -0.39 13.75
C SER A 55 11.92 -1.46 13.57
N ASP A 56 10.75 -1.28 14.17
CA ASP A 56 9.61 -2.20 14.05
C ASP A 56 8.57 -1.72 13.02
N THR A 57 8.93 -0.66 12.27
CA THR A 57 8.10 -0.08 11.23
C THR A 57 8.48 -0.63 9.85
N VAL A 58 7.48 -1.09 9.09
CA VAL A 58 7.58 -1.29 7.64
C VAL A 58 7.01 -0.09 6.90
N ILE A 59 7.77 0.42 5.92
CA ILE A 59 7.33 1.48 5.01
C ILE A 59 7.00 0.87 3.66
N VAL A 60 5.85 1.21 3.11
CA VAL A 60 5.41 0.77 1.79
C VAL A 60 4.94 1.94 0.93
N ASP A 61 5.40 1.99 -0.31
CA ASP A 61 4.98 2.97 -1.32
C ASP A 61 5.27 4.44 -0.94
N LEU A 62 6.33 4.68 -0.22
CA LEU A 62 6.73 6.00 0.28
C LEU A 62 8.25 6.19 0.15
N PRO A 63 8.78 7.42 0.23
CA PRO A 63 10.21 7.65 0.30
C PRO A 63 10.86 6.89 1.45
N PHE A 64 12.09 6.47 1.23
CA PHE A 64 12.91 5.80 2.25
C PHE A 64 13.09 6.65 3.50
N HIS A 65 12.95 6.01 4.66
CA HIS A 65 13.26 6.61 5.96
C HIS A 65 14.27 5.74 6.71
N GLN A 66 15.35 6.34 7.18
CA GLN A 66 16.47 5.60 7.76
C GLN A 66 16.16 4.83 9.05
N ASN A 67 15.13 5.21 9.80
CA ASN A 67 14.78 4.58 11.08
C ASN A 67 13.91 3.32 10.90
N CYS A 68 13.27 3.10 9.74
CA CYS A 68 12.40 1.93 9.55
C CYS A 68 13.21 0.63 9.64
N GLY A 69 12.55 -0.47 9.97
CA GLY A 69 13.16 -1.80 9.95
C GLY A 69 13.04 -2.48 8.60
N TRP A 70 11.96 -2.19 7.87
CA TRP A 70 11.70 -2.77 6.55
C TRP A 70 11.20 -1.72 5.58
N TYR A 71 11.80 -1.67 4.38
CA TYR A 71 11.46 -0.73 3.32
C TYR A 71 11.01 -1.47 2.05
N LEU A 72 9.81 -1.16 1.59
CA LEU A 72 9.16 -1.73 0.41
C LEU A 72 8.75 -0.62 -0.54
N ASP A 73 9.34 -0.55 -1.75
CA ASP A 73 8.97 0.46 -2.73
C ASP A 73 9.37 0.02 -4.16
N HIS A 74 8.76 0.63 -5.15
CA HIS A 74 9.01 0.39 -6.56
C HIS A 74 9.46 1.66 -7.32
N HIS A 75 9.33 2.84 -6.72
CA HIS A 75 9.64 4.13 -7.34
C HIS A 75 11.14 4.35 -7.51
N GLN A 76 11.59 4.64 -8.73
CA GLN A 76 12.98 4.99 -9.02
C GLN A 76 13.44 6.25 -8.28
N THR A 77 12.53 7.22 -8.10
CA THR A 77 12.81 8.50 -7.42
C THR A 77 13.01 8.37 -5.92
N ASN A 78 12.54 7.28 -5.33
CA ASN A 78 12.64 7.00 -3.90
C ASN A 78 13.79 6.04 -3.58
N LYS A 79 14.40 5.42 -4.60
CA LYS A 79 15.48 4.45 -4.40
C LYS A 79 16.69 5.10 -3.73
N PRO A 80 17.09 4.67 -2.53
CA PRO A 80 18.25 5.21 -1.85
C PRO A 80 19.55 4.92 -2.62
N SER A 81 20.57 5.75 -2.39
CA SER A 81 21.91 5.48 -2.94
C SER A 81 22.51 4.19 -2.37
N ALA A 82 23.42 3.57 -3.10
CA ALA A 82 24.07 2.32 -2.65
C ALA A 82 24.73 2.44 -1.26
N SER A 83 25.32 3.60 -0.95
CA SER A 83 25.93 3.83 0.36
C SER A 83 24.91 3.90 1.50
N VAL A 84 23.73 4.47 1.24
CA VAL A 84 22.63 4.52 2.22
C VAL A 84 22.06 3.12 2.43
N LEU A 85 21.87 2.35 1.35
CA LEU A 85 21.40 0.96 1.41
C LEU A 85 22.35 0.10 2.24
N THR A 86 23.66 0.15 1.94
CA THR A 86 24.67 -0.61 2.69
C THR A 86 24.66 -0.25 4.18
N ALA A 87 24.59 1.03 4.51
CA ALA A 87 24.55 1.48 5.91
C ALA A 87 23.28 1.03 6.64
N PHE A 88 22.14 0.99 5.93
CA PHE A 88 20.87 0.53 6.47
C PHE A 88 20.88 -0.98 6.74
N GLU A 89 21.35 -1.78 5.80
CA GLU A 89 21.47 -3.24 5.94
C GLU A 89 22.46 -3.63 7.06
N HIS A 90 23.57 -2.89 7.21
CA HIS A 90 24.53 -3.10 8.32
C HIS A 90 23.92 -2.89 9.70
N ARG A 91 22.84 -2.12 9.81
CA ARG A 91 22.07 -1.93 11.05
C ARG A 91 20.93 -2.92 11.24
N GLY A 92 20.83 -3.92 10.35
CA GLY A 92 19.77 -4.93 10.38
C GLY A 92 18.50 -4.53 9.61
N GLY A 93 18.50 -3.38 8.95
CA GLY A 93 17.39 -2.98 8.10
C GLY A 93 17.26 -3.85 6.85
N VAL A 94 16.04 -3.99 6.38
CA VAL A 94 15.70 -4.83 5.24
C VAL A 94 15.12 -3.97 4.12
N ILE A 95 15.60 -4.19 2.90
CA ILE A 95 15.13 -3.49 1.70
C ILE A 95 14.66 -4.49 0.68
N ASP A 96 13.43 -4.31 0.24
CA ASP A 96 12.86 -4.95 -0.93
C ASP A 96 12.41 -3.83 -1.89
N TRP A 97 13.26 -3.52 -2.84
CA TRP A 97 12.98 -2.56 -3.89
C TRP A 97 13.08 -3.25 -5.26
N GLN A 98 12.01 -3.20 -6.03
CA GLN A 98 11.96 -3.74 -7.39
C GLN A 98 11.09 -2.83 -8.27
N PRO A 99 11.38 -2.71 -9.57
CA PRO A 99 10.60 -1.93 -10.51
C PRO A 99 9.31 -2.68 -10.92
N THR A 100 8.49 -3.04 -9.93
CA THR A 100 7.17 -3.66 -10.14
C THR A 100 6.17 -2.60 -10.63
N PRO A 101 5.05 -3.00 -11.24
CA PRO A 101 4.01 -2.06 -11.67
C PRO A 101 3.39 -1.24 -10.52
N SER A 102 3.43 -1.76 -9.28
CA SER A 102 2.91 -1.14 -8.08
C SER A 102 3.68 -1.64 -6.85
N ALA A 103 3.68 -0.90 -5.75
CA ALA A 103 4.23 -1.37 -4.47
C ALA A 103 3.38 -2.52 -3.89
N ALA A 104 2.06 -2.47 -4.06
CA ALA A 104 1.18 -3.57 -3.69
C ALA A 104 1.54 -4.88 -4.40
N ARG A 105 1.95 -4.83 -5.68
CA ARG A 105 2.45 -6.00 -6.42
C ARG A 105 3.69 -6.58 -5.76
N LEU A 106 4.64 -5.74 -5.40
CA LEU A 106 5.86 -6.16 -4.71
C LEU A 106 5.53 -6.85 -3.37
N VAL A 107 4.68 -6.21 -2.56
CA VAL A 107 4.24 -6.77 -1.28
C VAL A 107 3.48 -8.08 -1.47
N TYR A 108 2.60 -8.16 -2.49
CA TYR A 108 1.86 -9.38 -2.83
C TYR A 108 2.82 -10.54 -3.13
N GLU A 109 3.82 -10.33 -3.97
CA GLU A 109 4.78 -11.38 -4.35
C GLU A 109 5.62 -11.88 -3.16
N ILE A 110 5.94 -10.98 -2.22
CA ILE A 110 6.69 -11.32 -1.01
C ILE A 110 5.83 -12.10 -0.02
N ILE A 111 4.59 -11.68 0.20
CA ILE A 111 3.72 -12.21 1.27
C ILE A 111 2.91 -13.44 0.83
N ASN A 112 2.59 -13.58 -0.46
CA ASN A 112 1.77 -14.68 -0.98
C ASN A 112 2.24 -16.10 -0.60
N PRO A 113 3.56 -16.40 -0.46
CA PRO A 113 4.00 -17.71 0.03
C PRO A 113 3.64 -18.01 1.50
N TYR A 114 3.26 -16.99 2.28
CA TYR A 114 3.06 -17.07 3.72
C TYR A 114 1.60 -16.83 4.15
N SER A 115 0.76 -16.28 3.27
CA SER A 115 -0.63 -15.96 3.57
C SER A 115 -1.53 -16.20 2.36
N ASP A 116 -2.79 -16.58 2.62
CA ASP A 116 -3.80 -16.63 1.57
C ASP A 116 -4.23 -15.21 1.17
N LEU A 117 -3.84 -14.82 -0.04
CA LEU A 117 -4.12 -13.52 -0.66
C LEU A 117 -5.06 -13.63 -1.87
N SER A 118 -5.85 -14.72 -1.94
CA SER A 118 -6.75 -14.99 -3.07
C SER A 118 -7.74 -13.86 -3.36
N ASN A 119 -8.19 -13.16 -2.32
CA ASN A 119 -9.11 -12.02 -2.45
C ASN A 119 -8.48 -10.78 -3.12
N PHE A 120 -7.15 -10.72 -3.25
CA PHE A 120 -6.45 -9.64 -3.96
C PHE A 120 -6.27 -9.92 -5.45
N LEU A 121 -6.39 -11.17 -5.91
CA LEU A 121 -6.09 -11.57 -7.29
C LEU A 121 -6.84 -10.73 -8.34
N GLU A 122 -8.11 -10.43 -8.09
CA GLU A 122 -8.96 -9.71 -9.04
C GLU A 122 -8.64 -8.21 -9.11
N ILE A 123 -8.18 -7.61 -8.01
CA ILE A 123 -7.91 -6.17 -7.96
C ILE A 123 -6.49 -5.82 -8.36
N MET A 124 -5.53 -6.73 -8.19
CA MET A 124 -4.11 -6.45 -8.47
C MET A 124 -3.85 -5.92 -9.88
N PRO A 125 -4.45 -6.47 -10.97
CA PRO A 125 -4.25 -5.90 -12.31
C PRO A 125 -4.71 -4.45 -12.43
N PHE A 126 -5.77 -4.06 -11.73
CA PHE A 126 -6.26 -2.69 -11.73
C PHE A 126 -5.35 -1.75 -10.93
N VAL A 127 -4.87 -2.19 -9.75
CA VAL A 127 -3.89 -1.43 -8.95
C VAL A 127 -2.62 -1.19 -9.76
N ASP A 128 -2.09 -2.23 -10.39
CA ASP A 128 -0.92 -2.16 -11.26
C ASP A 128 -1.10 -1.16 -12.41
N ALA A 129 -2.26 -1.22 -13.10
CA ALA A 129 -2.55 -0.32 -14.21
C ALA A 129 -2.75 1.13 -13.76
N LEU A 130 -3.38 1.33 -12.60
CA LEU A 130 -3.64 2.66 -12.05
C LEU A 130 -2.33 3.36 -11.70
N ASP A 131 -1.44 2.67 -10.99
CA ASP A 131 -0.18 3.22 -10.49
C ASP A 131 0.86 3.41 -11.61
N SER A 132 1.04 2.39 -12.47
CA SER A 132 1.98 2.47 -13.58
C SER A 132 1.55 3.37 -14.75
N GLY A 133 0.35 3.99 -14.69
CA GLY A 133 -0.21 4.77 -15.80
C GLY A 133 -0.70 3.90 -16.97
N GLY A 134 -0.99 2.63 -16.72
CA GLY A 134 -1.49 1.67 -17.71
C GLY A 134 -2.99 1.77 -18.02
N ILE A 135 -3.73 2.64 -17.31
CA ILE A 135 -5.15 2.88 -17.57
C ILE A 135 -5.32 3.53 -18.96
N THR A 136 -6.03 2.87 -19.83
CA THR A 136 -6.31 3.40 -21.18
C THR A 136 -7.32 4.55 -21.14
N ILE A 137 -7.34 5.37 -22.21
CA ILE A 137 -8.35 6.45 -22.37
C ILE A 137 -9.77 5.87 -22.37
N GLU A 138 -9.95 4.68 -22.94
CA GLU A 138 -11.25 4.00 -22.99
C GLU A 138 -11.72 3.58 -21.60
N GLU A 139 -10.86 2.93 -20.81
CA GLU A 139 -11.14 2.55 -19.43
C GLU A 139 -11.42 3.76 -18.56
N PHE A 140 -10.63 4.82 -18.70
CA PHE A 140 -10.84 6.08 -17.99
C PHE A 140 -12.21 6.70 -18.33
N ARG A 141 -12.62 6.70 -19.60
CA ARG A 141 -13.93 7.20 -20.05
C ARG A 141 -15.09 6.34 -19.61
N LYS A 142 -14.90 4.99 -19.61
CA LYS A 142 -15.89 4.02 -19.14
C LYS A 142 -16.20 4.20 -17.67
N ASP A 143 -15.22 4.66 -16.90
CA ASP A 143 -15.37 4.98 -15.49
C ASP A 143 -15.95 3.83 -14.65
N GLY A 144 -15.35 2.66 -14.76
CA GLY A 144 -15.79 1.46 -14.05
C GLY A 144 -15.79 1.63 -12.52
N GLU A 145 -16.45 0.72 -11.83
CA GLU A 145 -16.64 0.79 -10.37
C GLU A 145 -15.32 0.89 -9.59
N LEU A 146 -14.26 0.19 -10.02
CA LEU A 146 -12.94 0.29 -9.38
C LEU A 146 -12.32 1.69 -9.56
N MET A 147 -12.52 2.32 -10.74
CA MET A 147 -12.07 3.69 -10.97
C MET A 147 -12.84 4.69 -10.10
N GLN A 148 -14.14 4.50 -9.96
CA GLN A 148 -14.97 5.32 -9.06
C GLN A 148 -14.57 5.09 -7.60
N PHE A 149 -14.34 3.83 -7.20
CA PHE A 149 -13.89 3.47 -5.87
C PHE A 149 -12.54 4.11 -5.53
N SER A 150 -11.53 4.02 -6.42
CA SER A 150 -10.21 4.62 -6.16
C SER A 150 -10.29 6.11 -5.84
N ARG A 151 -11.28 6.83 -6.39
CA ARG A 151 -11.52 8.25 -6.10
C ARG A 151 -12.27 8.50 -4.80
N THR A 152 -12.84 7.49 -4.16
CA THR A 152 -13.41 7.65 -2.80
C THR A 152 -12.33 7.68 -1.73
N LEU A 153 -11.14 7.17 -2.03
CA LEU A 153 -10.02 7.15 -1.11
C LEU A 153 -9.41 8.56 -1.00
N SER A 154 -9.22 9.01 0.22
CA SER A 154 -8.68 10.34 0.47
C SER A 154 -7.85 10.35 1.75
N ARG A 155 -6.66 10.94 1.67
CA ARG A 155 -5.77 11.17 2.83
C ARG A 155 -6.42 11.99 3.96
N THR A 156 -7.51 12.68 3.68
CA THR A 156 -8.28 13.43 4.69
C THR A 156 -9.34 12.59 5.37
N ASP A 157 -9.56 11.35 4.90
CA ASP A 157 -10.55 10.42 5.44
C ASP A 157 -9.88 9.10 5.84
N VAL A 158 -8.99 9.22 6.82
CA VAL A 158 -8.16 8.10 7.29
C VAL A 158 -9.01 6.98 7.89
N GLU A 159 -10.11 7.30 8.58
CA GLU A 159 -10.99 6.31 9.19
C GLU A 159 -11.59 5.38 8.14
N TYR A 160 -12.09 5.95 7.04
CA TYR A 160 -12.61 5.17 5.91
C TYR A 160 -11.52 4.30 5.25
N MET A 161 -10.34 4.86 5.04
CA MET A 161 -9.23 4.09 4.46
C MET A 161 -8.83 2.91 5.35
N LEU A 162 -8.78 3.12 6.67
CA LEU A 162 -8.50 2.05 7.63
C LEU A 162 -9.61 0.99 7.62
N GLU A 163 -10.89 1.37 7.50
CA GLU A 163 -12.00 0.43 7.34
C GLU A 163 -11.80 -0.47 6.11
N ILE A 164 -11.42 0.12 4.96
CA ILE A 164 -11.15 -0.67 3.74
C ILE A 164 -9.96 -1.62 3.95
N VAL A 165 -8.89 -1.18 4.63
CA VAL A 165 -7.77 -2.06 4.99
C VAL A 165 -8.25 -3.24 5.84
N GLU A 166 -9.08 -3.01 6.86
CA GLU A 166 -9.61 -4.08 7.71
C GLU A 166 -10.47 -5.08 6.93
N LEU A 167 -11.30 -4.59 6.00
CA LEU A 167 -12.11 -5.46 5.14
C LEU A 167 -11.23 -6.32 4.22
N LEU A 168 -10.27 -5.72 3.51
CA LEU A 168 -9.36 -6.42 2.62
C LEU A 168 -8.48 -7.42 3.37
N SER A 169 -7.85 -7.01 4.46
CA SER A 169 -7.01 -7.88 5.30
C SER A 169 -7.82 -8.99 5.96
N GLY A 170 -9.11 -8.75 6.24
CA GLY A 170 -10.08 -9.73 6.71
C GLY A 170 -10.52 -10.74 5.65
N GLY A 171 -10.05 -10.63 4.40
CA GLY A 171 -10.35 -11.56 3.31
C GLY A 171 -11.59 -11.20 2.48
N TRP A 172 -12.11 -9.97 2.59
CA TRP A 172 -13.19 -9.54 1.71
C TRP A 172 -12.68 -9.33 0.29
N THR A 173 -13.45 -9.84 -0.67
CA THR A 173 -13.22 -9.54 -2.09
C THR A 173 -13.62 -8.11 -2.41
N MET A 174 -13.04 -7.55 -3.47
CA MET A 174 -13.42 -6.19 -3.91
C MET A 174 -14.89 -6.10 -4.31
N GLU A 175 -15.45 -7.15 -4.93
CA GLU A 175 -16.88 -7.24 -5.23
C GLU A 175 -17.73 -7.03 -3.96
N ARG A 176 -17.37 -7.71 -2.86
CA ARG A 176 -18.07 -7.57 -1.59
C ARG A 176 -17.89 -6.18 -0.97
N ILE A 177 -16.71 -5.59 -1.07
CA ILE A 177 -16.41 -4.23 -0.59
C ILE A 177 -17.25 -3.20 -1.34
N LEU A 178 -17.39 -3.32 -2.66
CA LEU A 178 -18.23 -2.43 -3.47
C LEU A 178 -19.72 -2.50 -3.09
N GLN A 179 -20.15 -3.58 -2.43
CA GLN A 179 -21.50 -3.71 -1.89
C GLN A 179 -21.65 -3.19 -0.45
N HIS A 180 -20.55 -2.82 0.22
CA HIS A 180 -20.58 -2.30 1.58
C HIS A 180 -21.37 -0.98 1.63
N PRO A 181 -22.28 -0.76 2.62
CA PRO A 181 -23.15 0.42 2.66
C PRO A 181 -22.40 1.75 2.58
N GLU A 182 -21.32 1.90 3.33
CA GLU A 182 -20.48 3.10 3.34
C GLU A 182 -19.83 3.35 1.96
N VAL A 183 -19.32 2.30 1.32
CA VAL A 183 -18.73 2.40 -0.02
C VAL A 183 -19.78 2.84 -1.05
N LYS A 184 -20.99 2.25 -1.01
CA LYS A 184 -22.09 2.63 -1.91
C LYS A 184 -22.46 4.10 -1.79
N ILE A 185 -22.60 4.61 -0.57
CA ILE A 185 -22.90 6.03 -0.33
C ILE A 185 -21.83 6.91 -0.99
N ARG A 186 -20.55 6.57 -0.83
CA ARG A 186 -19.43 7.33 -1.41
C ARG A 186 -19.39 7.24 -2.93
N LEU A 187 -19.67 6.08 -3.50
CA LEU A 187 -19.77 5.91 -4.94
C LEU A 187 -20.92 6.73 -5.53
N GLU A 188 -22.10 6.76 -4.89
CA GLU A 188 -23.22 7.59 -5.28
C GLU A 188 -22.87 9.08 -5.22
N PHE A 189 -22.20 9.51 -4.16
CA PHE A 189 -21.72 10.89 -4.03
C PHE A 189 -20.76 11.26 -5.18
N GLN A 190 -19.80 10.40 -5.51
CA GLN A 190 -18.87 10.62 -6.63
C GLN A 190 -19.62 10.73 -7.98
N ARG A 191 -20.65 9.92 -8.20
CA ARG A 191 -21.47 9.95 -9.43
C ARG A 191 -22.27 11.23 -9.56
N ASN A 192 -22.79 11.76 -8.44
CA ASN A 192 -23.67 12.94 -8.43
C ASN A 192 -22.91 14.28 -8.50
N ASN A 193 -21.59 14.28 -8.24
CA ASN A 193 -20.75 15.48 -8.24
C ASN A 193 -19.81 15.57 -9.46
N ARG A 194 -20.16 14.92 -10.56
CA ARG A 194 -19.47 14.97 -11.85
C ARG A 194 -20.03 15.97 -12.83
#